data_f61bd3ea6af7b79531074d9ff5cd99d5
#
_entry.id   f61bd3ea6af7b79531074d9ff5cd99d5
#
_cell.length_a   1.000
_cell.length_b   1.000
_cell.length_c   1.000
_cell.angle_alpha   90.00
_cell.angle_beta   90.00
_cell.angle_gamma   90.00
#
_symmetry.space_group_name_H-M   'P 1'
#
loop_
_entity.id
_entity.type
_entity.pdbx_description
1 polymer ?
#
loop_
_entity_poly.entity_id
_entity_poly.type
_entity_poly.pdbx_seq_one_letter_code
_entity_poly.pdbx_strand_id
1 'polypeptide(L)'
;DQTAATDTTAAEENPTDNAVVRAIMARRSVRKYKPEPVPKEMLDVILHCGINAPNAMNEQRWEVRVTESKTFIDGITKVFVESAKGDEQMQKMVEAPDFRNMFRNAPTVIFVAGKADEKSSPIDCGLLGENIMLAAQSMGLGTCCLGSAAGFLNSNPEYLKQLPFPDGYELLYAIAIGFPDESPEAKPRDASKIRYIE
;
A
#
# COMPACT_ATOMS: atom_id res chain seq x y z
N ASP A 1 31.49 -3.30 -47.06
CA ASP A 1 31.11 -3.54 -45.68
C ASP A 1 29.75 -2.94 -45.43
N GLN A 2 28.72 -3.80 -45.51
CA GLN A 2 27.35 -3.43 -45.17
C GLN A 2 27.15 -3.71 -43.69
N THR A 3 27.06 -2.69 -42.88
CA THR A 3 26.56 -2.78 -41.51
C THR A 3 25.05 -2.93 -41.55
N ALA A 4 24.56 -4.12 -41.25
CA ALA A 4 23.15 -4.41 -41.08
C ALA A 4 22.65 -3.65 -39.83
N ALA A 5 21.80 -2.65 -40.04
CA ALA A 5 21.01 -2.02 -38.98
C ALA A 5 19.97 -3.07 -38.52
N THR A 6 20.10 -3.56 -37.32
CA THR A 6 19.06 -4.34 -36.65
C THR A 6 17.89 -3.42 -36.33
N ASP A 7 16.91 -3.43 -37.20
CA ASP A 7 15.60 -2.82 -36.97
C ASP A 7 14.86 -3.65 -35.90
N THR A 8 15.01 -3.28 -34.66
CA THR A 8 14.18 -3.78 -33.57
C THR A 8 12.85 -3.04 -33.63
N THR A 9 11.96 -3.51 -34.50
CA THR A 9 10.54 -3.12 -34.45
C THR A 9 10.01 -3.53 -33.07
N ALA A 10 9.88 -2.57 -32.15
CA ALA A 10 9.11 -2.76 -30.94
C ALA A 10 7.71 -3.22 -31.40
N ALA A 11 7.30 -4.41 -30.97
CA ALA A 11 5.95 -4.89 -31.24
C ALA A 11 4.98 -3.82 -30.73
N GLU A 12 4.09 -3.32 -31.59
CA GLU A 12 3.05 -2.36 -31.17
C GLU A 12 2.24 -2.99 -30.05
N GLU A 13 2.37 -2.44 -28.81
CA GLU A 13 1.57 -2.91 -27.69
C GLU A 13 0.09 -2.68 -28.02
N ASN A 14 -0.73 -3.71 -27.81
CA ASN A 14 -2.19 -3.57 -27.94
C ASN A 14 -2.67 -2.49 -26.95
N PRO A 15 -3.30 -1.40 -27.42
CA PRO A 15 -3.70 -0.28 -26.54
C PRO A 15 -4.67 -0.70 -25.42
N THR A 16 -5.37 -1.83 -25.58
CA THR A 16 -6.29 -2.37 -24.56
C THR A 16 -5.68 -3.49 -23.72
N ASP A 17 -4.47 -3.93 -24.01
CA ASP A 17 -3.73 -4.97 -23.26
C ASP A 17 -2.23 -4.62 -23.21
N ASN A 18 -1.87 -3.76 -22.30
CA ASN A 18 -0.51 -3.29 -22.07
C ASN A 18 -0.08 -3.55 -20.61
N ALA A 19 1.17 -3.26 -20.30
CA ALA A 19 1.73 -3.51 -18.97
C ALA A 19 0.96 -2.84 -17.84
N VAL A 20 0.46 -1.62 -18.05
CA VAL A 20 -0.31 -0.88 -17.05
C VAL A 20 -1.67 -1.54 -16.79
N VAL A 21 -2.40 -1.87 -17.86
CA VAL A 21 -3.70 -2.57 -17.76
C VAL A 21 -3.53 -3.91 -17.04
N ARG A 22 -2.49 -4.67 -17.42
CA ARG A 22 -2.19 -5.96 -16.78
C ARG A 22 -1.87 -5.80 -15.29
N ALA A 23 -1.09 -4.79 -14.89
CA ALA A 23 -0.78 -4.54 -13.49
C ALA A 23 -2.03 -4.21 -12.66
N ILE A 24 -2.91 -3.36 -13.19
CA ILE A 24 -4.20 -3.01 -12.57
C ILE A 24 -5.07 -4.25 -12.38
N MET A 25 -5.21 -5.06 -13.43
CA MET A 25 -6.06 -6.26 -13.40
C MET A 25 -5.49 -7.39 -12.55
N ALA A 26 -4.16 -7.47 -12.42
CA ALA A 26 -3.48 -8.51 -11.65
C ALA A 26 -3.32 -8.18 -10.16
N ARG A 27 -3.31 -6.89 -9.77
CA ARG A 27 -3.08 -6.49 -8.39
C ARG A 27 -4.12 -7.10 -7.44
N ARG A 28 -3.63 -7.62 -6.32
CA ARG A 28 -4.44 -8.20 -5.24
C ARG A 28 -4.02 -7.66 -3.88
N SER A 29 -4.93 -7.71 -2.91
CA SER A 29 -4.59 -7.47 -1.50
C SER A 29 -3.90 -8.72 -0.94
N VAL A 30 -2.57 -8.66 -0.88
CA VAL A 30 -1.72 -9.72 -0.33
C VAL A 30 -1.64 -9.56 1.19
N ARG A 31 -1.79 -10.64 1.94
CA ARG A 31 -1.80 -10.67 3.41
C ARG A 31 -0.82 -11.67 4.01
N LYS A 32 -0.03 -12.31 3.16
CA LYS A 32 1.09 -13.17 3.56
C LYS A 32 2.33 -12.76 2.80
N TYR A 33 3.40 -12.55 3.52
CA TYR A 33 4.65 -12.02 2.98
C TYR A 33 5.83 -12.88 3.44
N LYS A 34 6.82 -12.99 2.59
CA LYS A 34 8.13 -13.50 2.96
C LYS A 34 8.80 -12.53 3.94
N PRO A 35 9.72 -13.01 4.79
CA PRO A 35 10.34 -12.18 5.81
C PRO A 35 11.38 -11.18 5.26
N GLU A 36 11.79 -11.32 4.01
CA GLU A 36 12.79 -10.46 3.39
C GLU A 36 12.28 -9.02 3.25
N PRO A 37 13.07 -8.02 3.66
CA PRO A 37 12.73 -6.62 3.49
C PRO A 37 12.69 -6.25 2.00
N VAL A 38 11.94 -5.22 1.68
CA VAL A 38 11.90 -4.66 0.31
C VAL A 38 13.19 -3.88 0.08
N PRO A 39 13.95 -4.15 -1.00
CA PRO A 39 15.15 -3.39 -1.31
C PRO A 39 14.88 -1.88 -1.39
N LYS A 40 15.76 -1.09 -0.79
CA LYS A 40 15.58 0.38 -0.73
C LYS A 40 15.40 1.01 -2.11
N GLU A 41 16.12 0.54 -3.11
CA GLU A 41 15.98 1.05 -4.49
C GLU A 41 14.58 0.84 -5.05
N MET A 42 13.95 -0.31 -4.78
CA MET A 42 12.56 -0.58 -5.18
C MET A 42 11.60 0.33 -4.41
N LEU A 43 11.80 0.50 -3.09
CA LEU A 43 10.98 1.40 -2.29
C LEU A 43 11.06 2.84 -2.79
N ASP A 44 12.27 3.32 -3.10
CA ASP A 44 12.48 4.68 -3.60
C ASP A 44 11.69 4.92 -4.92
N VAL A 45 11.76 3.98 -5.87
CA VAL A 45 10.98 4.07 -7.12
C VAL A 45 9.47 4.03 -6.85
N ILE A 46 9.01 3.12 -6.00
CA ILE A 46 7.59 2.97 -5.65
C ILE A 46 7.04 4.25 -5.00
N LEU A 47 7.80 4.85 -4.08
CA LEU A 47 7.40 6.09 -3.41
C LEU A 47 7.38 7.28 -4.38
N HIS A 48 8.33 7.36 -5.31
CA HIS A 48 8.31 8.36 -6.37
C HIS A 48 7.12 8.19 -7.32
N CYS A 49 6.74 6.96 -7.65
CA CYS A 49 5.49 6.71 -8.38
C CYS A 49 4.28 7.21 -7.60
N GLY A 50 4.27 7.00 -6.28
CA GLY A 50 3.22 7.48 -5.39
C GLY A 50 3.02 8.99 -5.49
N ILE A 51 4.07 9.76 -5.24
CA ILE A 51 4.00 11.23 -5.23
C ILE A 51 3.79 11.86 -6.62
N ASN A 52 3.85 11.08 -7.70
CA ASN A 52 3.44 11.50 -9.04
C ASN A 52 1.93 11.42 -9.27
N ALA A 53 1.14 11.05 -8.26
CA ALA A 53 -0.31 11.05 -8.34
C ALA A 53 -0.85 12.47 -8.57
N PRO A 54 -1.95 12.62 -9.34
CA PRO A 54 -2.63 13.91 -9.43
C PRO A 54 -3.19 14.30 -8.06
N ASN A 55 -3.17 15.59 -7.78
CA ASN A 55 -3.67 16.12 -6.52
C ASN A 55 -4.20 17.55 -6.71
N ALA A 56 -5.09 17.98 -5.83
CA ALA A 56 -5.75 19.28 -5.94
C ALA A 56 -4.74 20.43 -5.94
N MET A 57 -4.75 21.23 -7.01
CA MET A 57 -3.91 22.41 -7.21
C MET A 57 -2.39 22.15 -7.10
N ASN A 58 -1.97 20.92 -7.19
CA ASN A 58 -0.60 20.44 -6.94
C ASN A 58 -0.06 20.86 -5.54
N GLU A 59 -0.94 20.90 -4.56
CA GLU A 59 -0.57 21.31 -3.19
C GLU A 59 0.06 20.17 -2.38
N GLN A 60 -0.02 18.93 -2.87
CA GLN A 60 0.68 17.76 -2.32
C GLN A 60 0.47 17.63 -0.80
N ARG A 61 -0.79 17.73 -0.36
CA ARG A 61 -1.22 17.72 1.05
C ARG A 61 -1.24 16.31 1.62
N TRP A 62 -0.15 15.58 1.43
CA TRP A 62 0.10 14.26 1.95
C TRP A 62 1.45 14.20 2.65
N GLU A 63 1.55 13.28 3.58
CA GLU A 63 2.78 12.89 4.24
C GLU A 63 2.92 11.38 4.19
N VAL A 64 4.11 10.91 3.86
CA VAL A 64 4.40 9.48 3.76
C VAL A 64 5.53 9.14 4.71
N ARG A 65 5.34 8.08 5.52
CA ARG A 65 6.38 7.52 6.37
C ARG A 65 6.53 6.04 6.08
N VAL A 66 7.74 5.55 6.10
CA VAL A 66 8.05 4.14 5.84
C VAL A 66 8.81 3.59 7.03
N THR A 67 8.44 2.39 7.46
CA THR A 67 9.17 1.71 8.52
C THR A 67 9.44 0.25 8.19
N GLU A 68 10.62 -0.19 8.55
CA GLU A 68 11.06 -1.58 8.67
C GLU A 68 11.54 -1.85 10.10
N SER A 69 11.31 -0.88 11.00
CA SER A 69 11.73 -0.97 12.40
C SER A 69 10.98 -2.09 13.12
N LYS A 70 11.70 -3.18 13.38
CA LYS A 70 11.18 -4.29 14.16
C LYS A 70 10.73 -3.84 15.55
N THR A 71 11.46 -2.92 16.18
CA THR A 71 11.10 -2.37 17.50
C THR A 71 9.75 -1.65 17.46
N PHE A 72 9.51 -0.82 16.44
CA PHE A 72 8.22 -0.15 16.26
C PHE A 72 7.10 -1.15 15.96
N ILE A 73 7.29 -2.02 14.98
CA ILE A 73 6.28 -2.99 14.54
C ILE A 73 5.91 -3.95 15.67
N ASP A 74 6.89 -4.52 16.37
CA ASP A 74 6.64 -5.43 17.49
C ASP A 74 6.01 -4.71 18.68
N GLY A 75 6.42 -3.47 18.94
CA GLY A 75 5.88 -2.67 20.03
C GLY A 75 4.38 -2.40 19.86
N ILE A 76 3.98 -1.84 18.73
CA ILE A 76 2.55 -1.57 18.45
C ILE A 76 1.75 -2.86 18.32
N THR A 77 2.36 -3.94 17.81
CA THR A 77 1.71 -5.25 17.72
C THR A 77 1.37 -5.81 19.11
N LYS A 78 2.23 -5.63 20.12
CA LYS A 78 1.91 -6.04 21.50
C LYS A 78 0.67 -5.32 22.03
N VAL A 79 0.56 -4.01 21.79
CA VAL A 79 -0.62 -3.22 22.20
C VAL A 79 -1.86 -3.72 21.46
N PHE A 80 -1.73 -4.04 20.17
CA PHE A 80 -2.81 -4.61 19.36
C PHE A 80 -3.29 -5.97 19.91
N VAL A 81 -2.36 -6.87 20.25
CA VAL A 81 -2.69 -8.18 20.84
C VAL A 81 -3.41 -8.03 22.18
N GLU A 82 -2.96 -7.08 23.04
CA GLU A 82 -3.66 -6.79 24.30
C GLU A 82 -5.08 -6.28 24.08
N SER A 83 -5.30 -5.45 23.05
CA SER A 83 -6.62 -4.91 22.71
C SER A 83 -7.58 -5.97 22.15
N ALA A 84 -7.04 -7.09 21.63
CA ALA A 84 -7.84 -8.20 21.12
C ALA A 84 -8.59 -8.97 22.22
N LYS A 85 -8.22 -8.79 23.48
CA LYS A 85 -8.87 -9.45 24.63
C LYS A 85 -10.34 -9.04 24.72
N GLY A 86 -11.24 -10.01 24.61
CA GLY A 86 -12.68 -9.79 24.65
C GLY A 86 -13.35 -9.68 23.27
N ASP A 87 -12.59 -9.68 22.19
CA ASP A 87 -13.10 -9.79 20.82
C ASP A 87 -12.68 -11.16 20.23
N GLU A 88 -13.63 -12.08 20.10
CA GLU A 88 -13.38 -13.45 19.67
C GLU A 88 -12.74 -13.52 18.26
N GLN A 89 -13.11 -12.62 17.35
CA GLN A 89 -12.58 -12.62 16.00
C GLN A 89 -11.13 -12.10 15.97
N MET A 90 -10.85 -11.05 16.73
CA MET A 90 -9.49 -10.54 16.88
C MET A 90 -8.59 -11.54 17.61
N GLN A 91 -9.09 -12.21 18.67
CA GLN A 91 -8.33 -13.22 19.37
C GLN A 91 -7.93 -14.37 18.45
N LYS A 92 -8.85 -14.92 17.65
CA LYS A 92 -8.54 -15.96 16.67
C LYS A 92 -7.44 -15.53 15.68
N MET A 93 -7.42 -14.27 15.30
CA MET A 93 -6.40 -13.75 14.39
C MET A 93 -5.02 -13.66 15.06
N VAL A 94 -4.95 -13.10 16.28
CA VAL A 94 -3.65 -12.90 16.96
C VAL A 94 -3.08 -14.19 17.55
N GLU A 95 -3.92 -15.20 17.78
CA GLU A 95 -3.53 -16.54 18.27
C GLU A 95 -3.18 -17.50 17.12
N ALA A 96 -3.36 -17.09 15.87
CA ALA A 96 -3.00 -17.92 14.72
C ALA A 96 -1.49 -18.23 14.71
N PRO A 97 -1.09 -19.48 14.45
CA PRO A 97 0.33 -19.90 14.53
C PRO A 97 1.27 -19.11 13.60
N ASP A 98 0.74 -18.55 12.53
CA ASP A 98 1.47 -17.76 11.55
C ASP A 98 1.39 -16.23 11.81
N PHE A 99 0.69 -15.80 12.87
CA PHE A 99 0.61 -14.37 13.22
C PHE A 99 1.97 -13.87 13.73
N ARG A 100 2.47 -12.79 13.14
CA ARG A 100 3.73 -12.13 13.51
C ARG A 100 3.55 -10.67 13.88
N ASN A 101 2.74 -9.93 13.11
CA ASN A 101 2.47 -8.53 13.40
C ASN A 101 1.11 -8.07 12.86
N MET A 102 0.62 -6.94 13.40
CA MET A 102 -0.70 -6.38 13.05
C MET A 102 -0.80 -5.87 11.61
N PHE A 103 0.31 -5.69 10.92
CA PHE A 103 0.36 -5.24 9.52
C PHE A 103 0.37 -6.42 8.54
N ARG A 104 -0.41 -7.46 8.81
CA ARG A 104 -0.50 -8.68 7.98
C ARG A 104 0.85 -9.39 7.83
N ASN A 105 1.70 -9.31 8.86
CA ASN A 105 3.04 -9.89 8.86
C ASN A 105 4.01 -9.30 7.83
N ALA A 106 3.69 -8.15 7.25
CA ALA A 106 4.59 -7.48 6.30
C ALA A 106 5.87 -7.01 7.00
N PRO A 107 7.03 -7.14 6.33
CA PRO A 107 8.31 -6.64 6.86
C PRO A 107 8.46 -5.13 6.73
N THR A 108 7.76 -4.53 5.78
CA THR A 108 7.79 -3.10 5.47
C THR A 108 6.39 -2.52 5.50
N VAL A 109 6.22 -1.35 6.10
CA VAL A 109 4.93 -0.65 6.20
C VAL A 109 5.08 0.79 5.76
N ILE A 110 4.18 1.24 4.90
CA ILE A 110 4.09 2.63 4.43
C ILE A 110 2.86 3.25 5.08
N PHE A 111 3.01 4.39 5.74
CA PHE A 111 1.93 5.15 6.35
C PHE A 111 1.64 6.38 5.51
N VAL A 112 0.37 6.63 5.24
CA VAL A 112 -0.09 7.77 4.46
C VAL A 112 -1.01 8.62 5.32
N ALA A 113 -0.60 9.86 5.56
CA ALA A 113 -1.38 10.87 6.27
C ALA A 113 -1.78 11.97 5.30
N GLY A 114 -2.94 12.53 5.50
CA GLY A 114 -3.48 13.65 4.77
C GLY A 114 -3.77 14.84 5.67
N LYS A 115 -3.83 16.04 5.11
CA LYS A 115 -4.17 17.24 5.86
C LYS A 115 -5.64 17.21 6.29
N ALA A 116 -5.89 17.25 7.60
CA ALA A 116 -7.20 16.95 8.19
C ALA A 116 -8.32 17.91 7.75
N ASP A 117 -8.01 19.22 7.62
CA ASP A 117 -8.99 20.26 7.28
C ASP A 117 -9.25 20.41 5.77
N GLU A 118 -8.68 19.53 4.93
CA GLU A 118 -8.75 19.64 3.47
C GLU A 118 -9.56 18.50 2.86
N LYS A 119 -10.69 18.84 2.25
CA LYS A 119 -11.63 17.87 1.67
C LYS A 119 -11.06 17.05 0.53
N SER A 120 -10.10 17.59 -0.23
CA SER A 120 -9.43 16.88 -1.32
C SER A 120 -8.39 15.89 -0.80
N SER A 121 -7.84 16.10 0.39
CA SER A 121 -6.71 15.35 0.90
C SER A 121 -6.94 13.83 0.97
N PRO A 122 -8.09 13.31 1.40
CA PRO A 122 -8.35 11.87 1.36
C PRO A 122 -8.40 11.30 -0.07
N ILE A 123 -8.89 12.08 -1.04
CA ILE A 123 -8.92 11.67 -2.45
C ILE A 123 -7.49 11.63 -3.00
N ASP A 124 -6.74 12.72 -2.80
CA ASP A 124 -5.35 12.86 -3.24
C ASP A 124 -4.48 11.72 -2.67
N CYS A 125 -4.64 11.43 -1.37
CA CYS A 125 -3.96 10.32 -0.70
C CYS A 125 -4.38 8.96 -1.25
N GLY A 126 -5.64 8.77 -1.63
CA GLY A 126 -6.11 7.54 -2.27
C GLY A 126 -5.44 7.30 -3.63
N LEU A 127 -5.30 8.35 -4.44
CA LEU A 127 -4.62 8.31 -5.73
C LEU A 127 -3.13 7.99 -5.56
N LEU A 128 -2.46 8.62 -4.57
CA LEU A 128 -1.08 8.32 -4.19
C LEU A 128 -0.92 6.84 -3.81
N GLY A 129 -1.79 6.33 -2.98
CA GLY A 129 -1.74 4.94 -2.52
C GLY A 129 -1.93 3.94 -3.65
N GLU A 130 -2.82 4.19 -4.60
CA GLU A 130 -3.01 3.30 -5.76
C GLU A 130 -1.77 3.30 -6.66
N ASN A 131 -1.13 4.46 -6.91
CA ASN A 131 0.14 4.52 -7.63
C ASN A 131 1.23 3.68 -6.95
N ILE A 132 1.35 3.76 -5.62
CA ILE A 132 2.27 2.93 -4.83
C ILE A 132 1.98 1.44 -5.06
N MET A 133 0.71 1.03 -4.94
CA MET A 133 0.33 -0.38 -5.04
C MET A 133 0.51 -0.94 -6.45
N LEU A 134 0.27 -0.15 -7.49
CA LEU A 134 0.48 -0.54 -8.88
C LEU A 134 1.98 -0.64 -9.23
N ALA A 135 2.78 0.32 -8.77
CA ALA A 135 4.23 0.26 -8.93
C ALA A 135 4.82 -0.98 -8.23
N ALA A 136 4.38 -1.27 -7.01
CA ALA A 136 4.77 -2.47 -6.29
C ALA A 136 4.40 -3.76 -7.05
N GLN A 137 3.15 -3.83 -7.56
CA GLN A 137 2.68 -4.96 -8.38
C GLN A 137 3.56 -5.17 -9.61
N SER A 138 3.92 -4.10 -10.31
CA SER A 138 4.76 -4.19 -11.51
C SER A 138 6.18 -4.71 -11.23
N MET A 139 6.64 -4.58 -9.98
CA MET A 139 7.95 -5.07 -9.51
C MET A 139 7.88 -6.42 -8.80
N GLY A 140 6.73 -7.11 -8.87
CA GLY A 140 6.55 -8.42 -8.24
C GLY A 140 6.35 -8.39 -6.72
N LEU A 141 6.07 -7.22 -6.15
CA LEU A 141 5.74 -7.07 -4.73
C LEU A 141 4.23 -7.17 -4.49
N GLY A 142 3.86 -7.67 -3.32
CA GLY A 142 2.49 -7.67 -2.84
C GLY A 142 2.23 -6.47 -1.92
N THR A 143 0.98 -6.00 -1.94
CA THR A 143 0.53 -4.92 -1.05
C THR A 143 -0.84 -5.19 -0.47
N CYS A 144 -1.13 -4.58 0.69
CA CYS A 144 -2.47 -4.53 1.26
C CYS A 144 -2.72 -3.17 1.91
N CYS A 145 -3.77 -2.47 1.48
CA CYS A 145 -4.20 -1.24 2.13
C CYS A 145 -4.93 -1.56 3.45
N LEU A 146 -4.51 -0.94 4.55
CA LEU A 146 -4.91 -1.23 5.91
C LEU A 146 -5.50 0.02 6.59
N GLY A 147 -6.79 0.30 6.36
CA GLY A 147 -7.50 1.38 7.04
C GLY A 147 -7.65 1.12 8.54
N SER A 148 -7.89 -0.14 8.95
CA SER A 148 -8.02 -0.52 10.37
C SER A 148 -6.74 -0.28 11.17
N ALA A 149 -5.56 -0.45 10.55
CA ALA A 149 -4.29 -0.15 11.20
C ALA A 149 -4.12 1.35 11.51
N ALA A 150 -4.58 2.22 10.61
CA ALA A 150 -4.58 3.66 10.84
C ALA A 150 -5.52 4.04 12.00
N GLY A 151 -6.74 3.52 12.01
CA GLY A 151 -7.69 3.74 13.12
C GLY A 151 -7.12 3.31 14.46
N PHE A 152 -6.44 2.17 14.50
CA PHE A 152 -5.80 1.69 15.72
C PHE A 152 -4.64 2.61 16.17
N LEU A 153 -3.77 3.02 15.25
CA LEU A 153 -2.66 3.94 15.55
C LEU A 153 -3.14 5.32 16.00
N ASN A 154 -4.16 5.87 15.37
CA ASN A 154 -4.76 7.14 15.76
C ASN A 154 -5.32 7.10 17.21
N SER A 155 -5.72 5.92 17.68
CA SER A 155 -6.15 5.69 19.07
C SER A 155 -5.00 5.42 20.06
N ASN A 156 -3.76 5.36 19.58
CA ASN A 156 -2.56 5.07 20.37
C ASN A 156 -1.48 6.15 20.20
N PRO A 157 -1.61 7.31 20.85
CA PRO A 157 -0.75 8.47 20.65
C PRO A 157 0.74 8.20 20.88
N GLU A 158 1.09 7.29 21.79
CA GLU A 158 2.46 6.89 22.08
C GLU A 158 3.20 6.34 20.85
N TYR A 159 2.48 5.60 20.00
CA TYR A 159 3.02 5.04 18.77
C TYR A 159 2.87 6.00 17.58
N LEU A 160 1.74 6.73 17.54
CA LEU A 160 1.53 7.72 16.49
C LEU A 160 2.61 8.80 16.48
N LYS A 161 3.09 9.24 17.65
CA LYS A 161 4.20 10.20 17.80
C LYS A 161 5.53 9.69 17.20
N GLN A 162 5.70 8.39 17.04
CA GLN A 162 6.89 7.83 16.43
C GLN A 162 6.84 7.90 14.89
N LEU A 163 5.68 8.29 14.34
CA LEU A 163 5.50 8.66 12.93
C LEU A 163 5.44 10.19 12.88
N PRO A 164 6.57 10.90 12.64
CA PRO A 164 6.64 12.35 12.81
C PRO A 164 5.89 13.07 11.67
N PHE A 165 4.56 13.07 11.75
CA PHE A 165 3.72 13.88 10.88
C PHE A 165 3.67 15.32 11.37
N PRO A 166 3.62 16.32 10.47
CA PRO A 166 3.39 17.72 10.85
C PRO A 166 2.03 17.90 11.51
N ASP A 167 1.89 18.99 12.29
CA ASP A 167 0.62 19.37 12.90
C ASP A 167 -0.47 19.54 11.83
N GLY A 168 -1.68 19.11 12.11
CA GLY A 168 -2.82 19.17 11.20
C GLY A 168 -2.88 18.07 10.17
N TYR A 169 -2.01 17.06 10.27
CA TYR A 169 -2.10 15.83 9.46
C TYR A 169 -2.70 14.69 10.27
N GLU A 170 -3.50 13.87 9.61
CA GLU A 170 -4.15 12.68 10.17
C GLU A 170 -3.72 11.44 9.38
N LEU A 171 -3.38 10.38 10.07
CA LEU A 171 -3.09 9.10 9.45
C LEU A 171 -4.36 8.50 8.85
N LEU A 172 -4.39 8.33 7.53
CA LEU A 172 -5.58 7.85 6.80
C LEU A 172 -5.56 6.33 6.62
N TYR A 173 -4.41 5.76 6.27
CA TYR A 173 -4.22 4.33 6.11
C TYR A 173 -2.74 3.95 6.14
N ALA A 174 -2.49 2.65 6.30
CA ALA A 174 -1.18 2.06 6.09
C ALA A 174 -1.22 1.13 4.86
N ILE A 175 -0.08 0.90 4.24
CA ILE A 175 0.12 -0.10 3.19
C ILE A 175 1.15 -1.10 3.72
N ALA A 176 0.72 -2.35 3.91
CA ALA A 176 1.62 -3.47 4.08
C ALA A 176 2.25 -3.79 2.72
N ILE A 177 3.56 -3.95 2.66
CA ILE A 177 4.31 -4.23 1.43
C ILE A 177 5.44 -5.23 1.67
N GLY A 178 5.67 -6.12 0.71
CA GLY A 178 6.72 -7.13 0.76
C GLY A 178 6.64 -8.11 -0.40
N PHE A 179 7.57 -9.05 -0.43
CA PHE A 179 7.50 -10.17 -1.37
C PHE A 179 6.32 -11.07 -0.99
N PRO A 180 5.39 -11.36 -1.93
CA PRO A 180 4.20 -12.14 -1.62
C PRO A 180 4.55 -13.60 -1.32
N ASP A 181 3.88 -14.18 -0.31
CA ASP A 181 3.91 -15.60 0.04
C ASP A 181 2.52 -16.24 -0.11
N GLU A 182 1.70 -15.66 -0.95
CA GLU A 182 0.39 -16.15 -1.39
C GLU A 182 0.05 -15.57 -2.76
N SER A 183 -0.91 -16.20 -3.44
CA SER A 183 -1.48 -15.73 -4.71
C SER A 183 -3.02 -15.69 -4.58
N PRO A 184 -3.59 -14.60 -4.03
CA PRO A 184 -5.02 -14.48 -3.83
C PRO A 184 -5.78 -14.45 -5.15
N GLU A 185 -6.91 -15.15 -5.21
CA GLU A 185 -7.82 -15.11 -6.36
C GLU A 185 -8.50 -13.73 -6.51
N ALA A 186 -8.84 -13.41 -7.76
CA ALA A 186 -9.61 -12.23 -8.07
C ALA A 186 -11.04 -12.37 -7.52
N LYS A 187 -11.47 -11.40 -6.72
CA LYS A 187 -12.88 -11.30 -6.33
C LYS A 187 -13.69 -10.64 -7.45
N PRO A 188 -14.94 -11.07 -7.70
CA PRO A 188 -15.79 -10.47 -8.72
C PRO A 188 -16.00 -8.98 -8.47
N ARG A 189 -16.18 -8.23 -9.55
CA ARG A 189 -16.54 -6.81 -9.52
C ARG A 189 -17.90 -6.63 -10.18
N ASP A 190 -18.69 -5.73 -9.65
CA ASP A 190 -20.03 -5.41 -10.14
C ASP A 190 -19.95 -4.35 -11.25
N ALA A 191 -19.93 -4.79 -12.49
CA ALA A 191 -19.91 -3.91 -13.66
C ALA A 191 -21.18 -3.06 -13.80
N SER A 192 -22.30 -3.42 -13.15
CA SER A 192 -23.55 -2.63 -13.18
C SER A 192 -23.42 -1.25 -12.53
N LYS A 193 -22.34 -1.02 -11.79
CA LYS A 193 -21.99 0.30 -11.21
C LYS A 193 -21.49 1.30 -12.25
N ILE A 194 -21.18 0.85 -13.46
CA ILE A 194 -20.72 1.70 -14.56
C ILE A 194 -21.91 1.97 -15.47
N ARG A 195 -22.22 3.24 -15.74
CA ARG A 195 -23.30 3.65 -16.63
C ARG A 195 -22.83 4.74 -17.57
N TYR A 196 -23.15 4.59 -18.84
CA TYR A 196 -22.98 5.65 -19.83
C TYR A 196 -24.21 6.55 -19.78
N ILE A 197 -24.02 7.85 -19.82
CA ILE A 197 -25.09 8.84 -19.90
C ILE A 197 -25.10 9.34 -21.33
N GLU A 198 -26.23 9.24 -22.01
CA GLU A 198 -26.48 9.71 -23.37
C GLU A 198 -26.99 11.14 -23.38
#